data_8f3765eccd2f528e7bbaef12d5162020
#
_entry.id   8f3765eccd2f528e7bbaef12d5162020
#
_cell.length_a   1.000
_cell.length_b   1.000
_cell.length_c   1.000
_cell.angle_alpha   90.00
_cell.angle_beta   90.00
_cell.angle_gamma   90.00
#
_symmetry.space_group_name_H-M   'P 1'
#
loop_
_entity.id
_entity.type
_entity.pdbx_description
1 polymer ?
#
loop_
_entity_poly.entity_id
_entity_poly.type
_entity_poly.pdbx_seq_one_letter_code
_entity_poly.pdbx_strand_id
1 'polypeptide(L)'
;MNAPSPARRDCATPPSAYPANWDWYHNTFLGSGSYVSNTWRPTSAVLRVEDRSHPATRHLPETFRSSPNEWYRWEKDLRQNRHIDILLAIDSTSFPLGTGPKPHEIWHSGYYPVVWTNKNYKMIYFNMGHNDIDYEHKYDTTNRTLSYTLNNAIQDQLIIDALLWLGGRR
;
A
#
# COMPACT_ATOMS: atom_id res chain seq x y z
N MET A 1 -37.50 21.46 15.42
CA MET A 1 -37.03 20.39 16.35
C MET A 1 -35.97 19.60 15.58
N ASN A 2 -34.69 19.82 15.89
CA ASN A 2 -33.58 19.13 15.24
C ASN A 2 -33.39 17.79 15.94
N ALA A 3 -33.46 16.69 15.20
CA ALA A 3 -33.14 15.37 15.70
C ALA A 3 -31.62 15.31 16.07
N PRO A 4 -31.29 14.70 17.20
CA PRO A 4 -29.88 14.56 17.57
C PRO A 4 -29.14 13.65 16.57
N SER A 5 -27.97 14.08 16.15
CA SER A 5 -27.04 13.26 15.36
C SER A 5 -26.81 11.92 16.07
N PRO A 6 -26.75 10.80 15.32
CA PRO A 6 -26.41 9.53 15.94
C PRO A 6 -24.97 9.61 16.49
N ALA A 7 -24.85 9.31 17.78
CA ALA A 7 -23.57 9.22 18.45
C ALA A 7 -22.61 8.31 17.64
N ARG A 8 -21.40 8.80 17.36
CA ARG A 8 -20.30 7.96 16.85
C ARG A 8 -20.23 6.75 17.77
N ARG A 9 -20.39 5.57 17.22
CA ARG A 9 -20.03 4.35 17.95
C ARG A 9 -18.54 4.42 18.16
N ASP A 10 -18.12 4.71 19.38
CA ASP A 10 -16.74 4.49 19.78
C ASP A 10 -16.44 3.03 19.45
N CYS A 11 -15.45 2.80 18.61
CA CYS A 11 -14.88 1.47 18.46
C CYS A 11 -14.48 1.03 19.86
N ALA A 12 -15.19 0.06 20.42
CA ALA A 12 -14.92 -0.44 21.75
C ALA A 12 -13.43 -0.76 21.84
N THR A 13 -12.74 -0.16 22.80
CA THR A 13 -11.38 -0.50 23.13
C THR A 13 -11.33 -2.01 23.34
N PRO A 14 -10.52 -2.76 22.61
CA PRO A 14 -10.46 -4.20 22.80
C PRO A 14 -10.10 -4.50 24.26
N PRO A 15 -10.61 -5.60 24.83
CA PRO A 15 -10.30 -5.97 26.20
C PRO A 15 -8.79 -5.95 26.40
N SER A 16 -8.33 -5.47 27.53
CA SER A 16 -6.91 -5.30 27.89
C SER A 16 -6.04 -6.58 27.84
N ALA A 17 -6.63 -7.70 27.52
CA ALA A 17 -5.94 -8.99 27.33
C ALA A 17 -5.31 -9.16 25.93
N TYR A 18 -5.65 -8.30 24.96
CA TYR A 18 -5.06 -8.39 23.62
C TYR A 18 -4.02 -7.30 23.44
N PRO A 19 -2.82 -7.64 22.91
CA PRO A 19 -1.81 -6.64 22.60
C PRO A 19 -2.40 -5.63 21.62
N ALA A 20 -2.17 -4.34 21.84
CA ALA A 20 -2.64 -3.26 20.98
C ALA A 20 -2.14 -3.37 19.54
N ASN A 21 -1.01 -4.07 19.34
CA ASN A 21 -0.40 -4.34 18.03
C ASN A 21 -0.07 -5.83 17.91
N TRP A 22 -0.22 -6.35 16.72
CA TRP A 22 0.24 -7.71 16.42
C TRP A 22 1.73 -7.67 16.04
N ASP A 23 2.60 -7.62 17.06
CA ASP A 23 4.04 -7.40 16.91
C ASP A 23 4.72 -8.41 15.98
N TRP A 24 4.34 -9.69 16.06
CA TRP A 24 4.86 -10.71 15.15
C TRP A 24 4.56 -10.37 13.69
N TYR A 25 3.34 -9.95 13.40
CA TYR A 25 2.93 -9.60 12.04
C TYR A 25 3.76 -8.44 11.48
N HIS A 26 3.86 -7.34 12.24
CA HIS A 26 4.59 -6.16 11.80
C HIS A 26 6.10 -6.34 11.78
N ASN A 27 6.66 -6.97 12.81
CA ASN A 27 8.11 -7.02 12.98
C ASN A 27 8.77 -8.24 12.31
N THR A 28 8.07 -9.39 12.24
CA THR A 28 8.61 -10.63 11.71
C THR A 28 8.07 -10.94 10.32
N PHE A 29 6.75 -10.95 10.17
CA PHE A 29 6.12 -11.35 8.90
C PHE A 29 6.25 -10.26 7.84
N LEU A 30 5.83 -9.03 8.10
CA LEU A 30 6.01 -7.89 7.21
C LEU A 30 7.43 -7.32 7.27
N GLY A 31 8.07 -7.35 8.42
CA GLY A 31 9.38 -6.77 8.65
C GLY A 31 9.40 -5.23 8.71
N SER A 32 8.24 -4.59 8.62
CA SER A 32 8.08 -3.15 8.41
C SER A 32 8.08 -2.31 9.69
N GLY A 33 7.93 -2.95 10.85
CA GLY A 33 7.64 -2.23 12.09
C GLY A 33 6.25 -1.61 12.10
N SER A 34 6.06 -0.62 12.94
CA SER A 34 4.77 0.03 13.15
C SER A 34 4.40 0.96 11.98
N TYR A 35 3.11 1.16 11.78
CA TYR A 35 2.60 2.19 10.88
C TYR A 35 2.99 3.58 11.39
N VAL A 36 3.43 4.44 10.48
CA VAL A 36 3.84 5.83 10.80
C VAL A 36 2.86 6.83 10.23
N SER A 37 2.58 6.74 8.95
CA SER A 37 1.69 7.68 8.25
C SER A 37 1.28 7.17 6.87
N ASN A 38 0.38 7.90 6.25
CA ASN A 38 -0.09 7.63 4.89
C ASN A 38 -0.32 8.93 4.13
N THR A 39 -0.32 8.83 2.80
CA THR A 39 -0.87 9.93 1.99
C THR A 39 -2.40 9.96 2.18
N TRP A 40 -2.96 11.14 2.37
CA TRP A 40 -4.40 11.32 2.36
C TRP A 40 -4.85 11.91 1.02
N ARG A 41 -5.89 11.39 0.50
CA ARG A 41 -6.36 11.30 -0.88
C ARG A 41 -5.44 10.41 -1.72
N PRO A 42 -6.05 9.46 -2.43
CA PRO A 42 -5.34 8.61 -3.36
C PRO A 42 -4.52 9.43 -4.35
N THR A 43 -3.23 9.12 -4.47
CA THR A 43 -2.28 9.85 -5.31
C THR A 43 -1.56 8.88 -6.23
N SER A 44 -1.47 9.19 -7.52
CA SER A 44 -0.65 8.42 -8.46
C SER A 44 0.83 8.68 -8.21
N ALA A 45 1.62 7.63 -8.30
CA ALA A 45 3.07 7.69 -8.22
C ALA A 45 3.71 7.00 -9.43
N VAL A 46 4.95 7.34 -9.74
CA VAL A 46 5.79 6.49 -10.57
C VAL A 46 6.38 5.41 -9.67
N LEU A 47 6.17 4.16 -10.02
CA LEU A 47 6.74 3.01 -9.35
C LEU A 47 7.94 2.51 -10.14
N ARG A 48 9.01 2.14 -9.43
CA ARG A 48 10.21 1.54 -9.98
C ARG A 48 10.29 0.07 -9.52
N VAL A 49 10.58 -0.81 -10.46
CA VAL A 49 10.83 -2.23 -10.18
C VAL A 49 12.25 -2.37 -9.63
N GLU A 50 12.37 -2.83 -8.39
CA GLU A 50 13.66 -3.00 -7.69
C GLU A 50 14.24 -4.40 -7.93
N ASP A 51 13.40 -5.43 -8.00
CA ASP A 51 13.82 -6.79 -8.36
C ASP A 51 13.08 -7.25 -9.62
N ARG A 52 13.79 -7.30 -10.73
CA ARG A 52 13.29 -7.78 -12.03
C ARG A 52 13.42 -9.29 -12.22
N SER A 53 14.06 -9.97 -11.30
CA SER A 53 14.23 -11.43 -11.35
C SER A 53 13.06 -12.17 -10.69
N HIS A 54 12.35 -11.51 -9.80
CA HIS A 54 11.23 -12.13 -9.09
C HIS A 54 10.06 -12.42 -10.04
N PRO A 55 9.42 -13.60 -9.95
CA PRO A 55 8.31 -13.97 -10.84
C PRO A 55 7.15 -12.98 -10.91
N ALA A 56 6.86 -12.28 -9.82
CA ALA A 56 5.77 -11.31 -9.78
C ALA A 56 6.09 -10.00 -10.53
N THR A 57 7.35 -9.71 -10.83
CA THR A 57 7.78 -8.41 -11.37
C THR A 57 8.54 -8.50 -12.69
N ARG A 58 8.98 -9.70 -13.09
CA ARG A 58 9.82 -9.89 -14.28
C ARG A 58 9.21 -9.44 -15.60
N HIS A 59 7.88 -9.39 -15.69
CA HIS A 59 7.16 -8.96 -16.89
C HIS A 59 6.79 -7.48 -16.87
N LEU A 60 7.09 -6.78 -15.78
CA LEU A 60 6.77 -5.37 -15.65
C LEU A 60 7.82 -4.49 -16.34
N PRO A 61 7.44 -3.31 -16.84
CA PRO A 61 8.41 -2.30 -17.28
C PRO A 61 9.24 -1.84 -16.07
N GLU A 62 10.44 -1.30 -16.34
CA GLU A 62 11.34 -0.80 -15.30
C GLU A 62 10.67 0.23 -14.38
N THR A 63 9.87 1.10 -14.97
CA THR A 63 9.06 2.08 -14.27
C THR A 63 7.67 2.16 -14.88
N PHE A 64 6.68 2.48 -14.07
CA PHE A 64 5.32 2.72 -14.54
C PHE A 64 4.57 3.65 -13.60
N ARG A 65 3.55 4.32 -14.13
CA ARG A 65 2.66 5.15 -13.31
C ARG A 65 1.54 4.29 -12.75
N SER A 66 1.38 4.36 -11.43
CA SER A 66 0.29 3.70 -10.74
C SER A 66 -1.05 4.44 -10.96
N SER A 67 -2.14 3.72 -10.76
CA SER A 67 -3.41 4.36 -10.40
C SER A 67 -3.26 5.10 -9.06
N PRO A 68 -4.18 6.04 -8.75
CA PRO A 68 -4.18 6.66 -7.43
C PRO A 68 -4.30 5.61 -6.31
N ASN A 69 -3.43 5.68 -5.33
CA ASN A 69 -3.45 4.85 -4.13
C ASN A 69 -3.16 5.70 -2.90
N GLU A 70 -3.64 5.25 -1.75
CA GLU A 70 -3.17 5.72 -0.47
C GLU A 70 -1.89 4.96 -0.13
N TRP A 71 -0.77 5.68 -0.05
CA TRP A 71 0.53 5.10 0.23
C TRP A 71 0.81 5.16 1.72
N TYR A 72 1.33 4.07 2.28
CA TYR A 72 1.63 3.95 3.71
C TYR A 72 3.13 4.00 3.95
N ARG A 73 3.51 4.66 5.04
CA ARG A 73 4.87 4.74 5.51
C ARG A 73 5.04 3.96 6.81
N TRP A 74 6.11 3.20 6.86
CA TRP A 74 6.41 2.30 7.96
C TRP A 74 7.65 2.77 8.71
N GLU A 75 7.78 2.30 9.96
CA GLU A 75 8.84 2.71 10.88
C GLU A 75 10.22 2.27 10.41
N LYS A 76 10.35 1.03 9.92
CA LYS A 76 11.63 0.43 9.59
C LYS A 76 12.01 0.64 8.14
N ASP A 77 13.30 0.89 7.92
CA ASP A 77 13.88 0.83 6.58
C ASP A 77 14.04 -0.63 6.16
N LEU A 78 13.16 -1.10 5.29
CA LEU A 78 13.16 -2.49 4.81
C LEU A 78 14.46 -2.90 4.13
N ARG A 79 15.27 -1.96 3.62
CA ARG A 79 16.59 -2.25 3.03
C ARG A 79 17.58 -2.81 4.06
N GLN A 80 17.35 -2.52 5.34
CA GLN A 80 18.18 -3.04 6.43
C GLN A 80 17.78 -4.45 6.87
N ASN A 81 16.66 -4.98 6.37
CA ASN A 81 16.17 -6.29 6.73
C ASN A 81 16.58 -7.33 5.67
N ARG A 82 17.60 -8.13 5.96
CA ARG A 82 18.12 -9.17 5.06
C ARG A 82 17.11 -10.24 4.62
N HIS A 83 15.99 -10.33 5.32
CA HIS A 83 14.92 -11.29 5.02
C HIS A 83 13.87 -10.72 4.08
N ILE A 84 13.93 -9.45 3.76
CA ILE A 84 12.99 -8.78 2.86
C ILE A 84 13.63 -8.58 1.49
N ASP A 85 12.91 -8.95 0.46
CA ASP A 85 13.19 -8.56 -0.92
C ASP A 85 12.16 -7.52 -1.36
N ILE A 86 12.63 -6.32 -1.65
CA ILE A 86 11.79 -5.22 -2.12
C ILE A 86 11.60 -5.42 -3.63
N LEU A 87 10.34 -5.52 -4.04
CA LEU A 87 9.98 -5.75 -5.43
C LEU A 87 9.70 -4.44 -6.18
N LEU A 88 8.98 -3.53 -5.52
CA LEU A 88 8.71 -2.19 -6.06
C LEU A 88 8.87 -1.13 -4.98
N ALA A 89 9.34 0.05 -5.41
CA ALA A 89 9.39 1.25 -4.60
C ALA A 89 8.83 2.45 -5.37
N ILE A 90 8.38 3.47 -4.65
CA ILE A 90 7.98 4.75 -5.25
C ILE A 90 9.24 5.50 -5.69
N ASP A 91 9.23 6.02 -6.91
CA ASP A 91 10.08 7.13 -7.29
C ASP A 91 9.54 8.39 -6.59
N SER A 92 10.12 8.72 -5.46
CA SER A 92 9.65 9.82 -4.62
C SER A 92 9.71 11.18 -5.29
N THR A 93 10.55 11.33 -6.32
CA THR A 93 10.63 12.55 -7.13
C THR A 93 9.38 12.75 -7.97
N SER A 94 8.57 11.72 -8.17
CA SER A 94 7.31 11.79 -8.89
C SER A 94 6.18 12.45 -8.11
N PHE A 95 6.34 12.61 -6.79
CA PHE A 95 5.36 13.32 -5.98
C PHE A 95 5.56 14.82 -6.11
N PRO A 96 4.49 15.60 -6.31
CA PRO A 96 4.56 17.05 -6.19
C PRO A 96 5.02 17.48 -4.79
N LEU A 97 5.73 18.59 -4.71
CA LEU A 97 6.06 19.21 -3.43
C LEU A 97 4.78 19.51 -2.64
N GLY A 98 4.79 19.19 -1.36
CA GLY A 98 3.62 19.36 -0.51
C GLY A 98 2.53 18.32 -0.73
N THR A 99 2.78 17.27 -1.50
CA THR A 99 1.86 16.15 -1.64
C THR A 99 1.82 15.38 -0.34
N GLY A 100 0.71 15.41 0.23
CA GLY A 100 0.34 14.70 1.41
C GLY A 100 -0.84 15.43 2.01
N PRO A 101 -1.74 14.75 2.67
CA PRO A 101 -2.89 15.39 3.30
C PRO A 101 -2.48 16.20 4.51
N LYS A 102 -1.32 15.87 5.00
CA LYS A 102 -0.71 16.58 6.12
C LYS A 102 0.32 17.52 5.54
N PRO A 103 0.10 18.85 5.56
CA PRO A 103 0.96 19.83 4.89
C PRO A 103 2.44 19.77 5.29
N HIS A 104 2.74 19.13 6.41
CA HIS A 104 4.09 18.94 6.93
C HIS A 104 4.74 17.60 6.52
N GLU A 105 4.04 16.72 5.85
CA GLU A 105 4.63 15.47 5.38
C GLU A 105 5.25 15.62 4.00
N ILE A 106 6.54 15.31 3.96
CA ILE A 106 7.35 15.39 2.75
C ILE A 106 7.62 13.98 2.25
N TRP A 107 7.10 13.66 1.07
CA TRP A 107 7.27 12.35 0.45
C TRP A 107 8.29 12.33 -0.70
N HIS A 108 8.75 13.47 -1.15
CA HIS A 108 9.59 13.58 -2.34
C HIS A 108 11.10 13.31 -2.12
N SER A 109 11.52 13.06 -0.90
CA SER A 109 12.93 12.86 -0.55
C SER A 109 13.24 11.53 0.15
N GLY A 110 12.26 10.63 0.27
CA GLY A 110 12.42 9.36 0.95
C GLY A 110 12.51 8.16 0.01
N TYR A 111 12.72 6.99 0.60
CA TYR A 111 12.61 5.70 -0.06
C TYR A 111 11.38 4.96 0.48
N TYR A 112 10.44 4.63 -0.38
CA TYR A 112 9.14 4.09 0.01
C TYR A 112 8.86 2.79 -0.73
N PRO A 113 9.18 1.63 -0.14
CA PRO A 113 8.78 0.34 -0.66
C PRO A 113 7.26 0.21 -0.68
N VAL A 114 6.72 -0.31 -1.77
CA VAL A 114 5.28 -0.50 -1.93
C VAL A 114 4.88 -1.95 -2.19
N VAL A 115 5.81 -2.77 -2.68
CA VAL A 115 5.62 -4.22 -2.81
C VAL A 115 6.88 -4.92 -2.35
N TRP A 116 6.73 -5.91 -1.48
CA TRP A 116 7.85 -6.71 -1.01
C TRP A 116 7.43 -8.12 -0.61
N THR A 117 8.39 -9.01 -0.52
CA THR A 117 8.25 -10.36 0.00
C THR A 117 9.22 -10.62 1.14
N ASN A 118 8.93 -11.64 1.94
CA ASN A 118 9.79 -12.10 3.03
C ASN A 118 10.30 -13.51 2.71
N LYS A 119 11.61 -13.69 2.65
CA LYS A 119 12.28 -14.97 2.30
C LYS A 119 11.88 -16.14 3.18
N ASN A 120 11.44 -15.86 4.40
CA ASN A 120 11.03 -16.89 5.35
C ASN A 120 9.57 -17.33 5.17
N TYR A 121 8.79 -16.63 4.36
CA TYR A 121 7.37 -16.86 4.19
C TYR A 121 6.95 -16.75 2.73
N LYS A 122 6.01 -17.58 2.32
CA LYS A 122 5.40 -17.48 0.99
C LYS A 122 4.34 -16.38 1.01
N MET A 123 4.77 -15.14 0.86
CA MET A 123 3.92 -13.97 0.96
C MET A 123 4.37 -12.87 -0.01
N ILE A 124 3.46 -12.02 -0.43
CA ILE A 124 3.72 -10.71 -1.01
C ILE A 124 2.85 -9.70 -0.29
N TYR A 125 3.43 -8.60 0.11
CA TYR A 125 2.70 -7.45 0.65
C TYR A 125 2.57 -6.37 -0.42
N PHE A 126 1.36 -5.87 -0.57
CA PHE A 126 1.06 -4.73 -1.42
C PHE A 126 0.68 -3.54 -0.54
N ASN A 127 1.46 -2.49 -0.60
CA ASN A 127 1.20 -1.22 0.07
C ASN A 127 0.37 -0.30 -0.82
N MET A 128 -0.69 -0.85 -1.40
CA MET A 128 -1.62 -0.18 -2.30
C MET A 128 -3.02 -0.42 -1.80
N GLY A 129 -3.78 0.64 -1.59
CA GLY A 129 -5.14 0.49 -1.10
C GLY A 129 -5.85 1.82 -0.92
N HIS A 130 -7.04 1.76 -0.36
CA HIS A 130 -7.90 2.90 -0.05
C HIS A 130 -7.92 3.94 -1.20
N ASN A 131 -8.29 3.47 -2.38
CA ASN A 131 -8.17 4.19 -3.64
C ASN A 131 -9.51 4.21 -4.38
N ASP A 132 -10.56 4.54 -3.66
CA ASP A 132 -11.89 4.62 -4.21
C ASP A 132 -11.95 5.59 -5.40
N ILE A 133 -12.65 5.19 -6.44
CA ILE A 133 -12.84 6.00 -7.66
C ILE A 133 -13.70 7.22 -7.34
N ASP A 134 -14.70 7.05 -6.51
CA ASP A 134 -15.58 8.10 -6.05
C ASP A 134 -15.58 8.14 -4.52
N TYR A 135 -14.57 8.78 -3.96
CA TYR A 135 -14.39 8.87 -2.51
C TYR A 135 -15.56 9.55 -1.80
N GLU A 136 -16.23 10.49 -2.46
CA GLU A 136 -17.35 11.21 -1.88
C GLU A 136 -18.70 10.54 -2.13
N HIS A 137 -18.76 9.57 -3.03
CA HIS A 137 -19.94 8.74 -3.35
C HIS A 137 -21.24 9.49 -3.54
N LYS A 138 -21.14 10.73 -3.99
CA LYS A 138 -22.33 11.58 -3.91
C LYS A 138 -23.34 11.30 -5.00
N TYR A 139 -22.90 10.81 -6.18
CA TYR A 139 -23.79 10.86 -7.34
C TYR A 139 -23.58 9.80 -8.42
N ASP A 140 -22.51 9.02 -8.42
CA ASP A 140 -22.26 8.04 -9.49
C ASP A 140 -22.56 6.61 -9.03
N THR A 141 -23.77 6.15 -9.36
CA THR A 141 -24.19 4.77 -9.12
C THR A 141 -23.83 3.83 -10.29
N THR A 142 -23.18 4.32 -11.32
CA THR A 142 -22.85 3.55 -12.53
C THR A 142 -21.54 2.78 -12.39
N ASN A 143 -20.63 3.18 -11.49
CA ASN A 143 -19.39 2.49 -11.22
C ASN A 143 -19.64 1.16 -10.49
N ARG A 144 -19.29 0.07 -11.15
CA ARG A 144 -19.41 -1.28 -10.59
C ARG A 144 -18.28 -1.63 -9.61
N THR A 145 -17.19 -0.90 -9.66
CA THR A 145 -16.06 -1.01 -8.75
C THR A 145 -15.65 0.37 -8.28
N LEU A 146 -15.36 0.46 -7.01
CA LEU A 146 -14.88 1.69 -6.38
C LEU A 146 -13.35 1.72 -6.29
N SER A 147 -12.67 0.68 -6.74
CA SER A 147 -11.22 0.55 -6.60
C SER A 147 -10.49 0.86 -7.91
N TYR A 148 -9.52 1.75 -7.83
CA TYR A 148 -8.55 1.98 -8.91
C TYR A 148 -7.48 0.90 -9.02
N THR A 149 -7.30 0.08 -7.98
CA THR A 149 -6.23 -0.95 -7.97
C THR A 149 -6.37 -1.91 -9.14
N LEU A 150 -7.59 -2.25 -9.53
CA LEU A 150 -7.91 -3.21 -10.60
C LEU A 150 -8.30 -2.55 -11.93
N ASN A 151 -7.87 -1.33 -12.17
CA ASN A 151 -8.13 -0.57 -13.40
C ASN A 151 -6.84 -0.08 -14.08
N ASN A 152 -5.72 -0.76 -13.82
CA ASN A 152 -4.43 -0.46 -14.41
C ASN A 152 -3.79 -1.76 -14.88
N ALA A 153 -3.64 -1.93 -16.19
CA ALA A 153 -3.18 -3.19 -16.76
C ALA A 153 -1.83 -3.69 -16.22
N ILE A 154 -0.94 -2.77 -15.82
CA ILE A 154 0.36 -3.14 -15.24
C ILE A 154 0.19 -3.59 -13.78
N GLN A 155 -0.67 -2.93 -13.00
CA GLN A 155 -1.00 -3.36 -11.65
C GLN A 155 -1.76 -4.69 -11.66
N ASP A 156 -2.65 -4.89 -12.63
CA ASP A 156 -3.37 -6.15 -12.83
C ASP A 156 -2.40 -7.29 -13.13
N GLN A 157 -1.43 -7.05 -14.03
CA GLN A 157 -0.39 -8.03 -14.34
C GLN A 157 0.45 -8.37 -13.12
N LEU A 158 0.85 -7.37 -12.33
CA LEU A 158 1.57 -7.58 -11.08
C LEU A 158 0.80 -8.49 -10.11
N ILE A 159 -0.49 -8.23 -9.94
CA ILE A 159 -1.35 -9.01 -9.04
C ILE A 159 -1.50 -10.45 -9.56
N ILE A 160 -1.73 -10.62 -10.86
CA ILE A 160 -1.84 -11.94 -11.49
C ILE A 160 -0.54 -12.74 -11.31
N ASP A 161 0.60 -12.15 -11.62
CA ASP A 161 1.91 -12.81 -11.49
C ASP A 161 2.23 -13.15 -10.03
N ALA A 162 1.86 -12.28 -9.10
CA ALA A 162 1.98 -12.52 -7.66
C ALA A 162 1.12 -13.72 -7.22
N LEU A 163 -0.12 -13.80 -7.65
CA LEU A 163 -1.02 -14.92 -7.34
C LEU A 163 -0.53 -16.22 -7.95
N LEU A 164 -0.03 -16.20 -9.20
CA LEU A 164 0.56 -17.37 -9.84
C LEU A 164 1.80 -17.86 -9.08
N TRP A 165 2.67 -16.94 -8.67
CA TRP A 165 3.83 -17.29 -7.86
C TRP A 165 3.43 -17.85 -6.50
N LEU A 166 2.46 -17.25 -5.81
CA LEU A 166 1.93 -17.76 -4.54
C LEU A 166 1.35 -19.17 -4.70
N GLY A 167 0.66 -19.43 -5.81
CA GLY A 167 0.10 -20.73 -6.18
C GLY A 167 1.12 -21.77 -6.67
N GLY A 168 2.43 -21.46 -6.64
CA GLY A 168 3.50 -22.39 -7.04
C GLY A 168 3.74 -22.49 -8.54
N ARG A 169 3.11 -21.67 -9.37
CA ARG A 169 3.44 -21.57 -10.80
C ARG A 169 4.70 -20.73 -10.97
N ARG A 170 5.61 -21.18 -11.81
CA ARG A 170 6.88 -20.52 -12.13
C ARG A 170 6.75 -19.71 -13.42
#